data_8ac472a7e313824b9de2f144081708c1
#
_entry.id   8ac472a7e313824b9de2f144081708c1
#
_cell.length_a   1.000
_cell.length_b   1.000
_cell.length_c   1.000
_cell.angle_alpha   90.00
_cell.angle_beta   90.00
_cell.angle_gamma   90.00
#
_symmetry.space_group_name_H-M   'P 1'
#
loop_
_entity.id
_entity.type
_entity.pdbx_description
1 polymer ?
#
loop_
_entity_poly.entity_id
_entity_poly.type
_entity_poly.pdbx_seq_one_letter_code
_entity_poly.pdbx_strand_id
1 'polypeptide(L)'
;FRVIVHVGHEDQSKSNIMALHANKIGADAIAGMVPSFNVKSVHALADYIRITANLVPTLPFYYYHIPSETNLFLPMIELLKISQKTIPNFAGIKYTHDDITDFKLCKEFCDGKYEIFFGRDESLIDSLKIGAKTETTQPLTTPPAWSTMP
;
A
#
# COMPACT_ATOMS: atom_id res chain seq x y z
N PHE A 1 -10.08 4.64 17.29
CA PHE A 1 -9.85 4.51 15.86
C PHE A 1 -8.36 4.29 15.62
N ARG A 2 -8.01 3.41 14.68
CA ARG A 2 -6.63 3.29 14.17
C ARG A 2 -6.47 4.22 12.98
N VAL A 3 -5.34 4.94 12.93
CA VAL A 3 -5.05 5.94 11.88
C VAL A 3 -3.85 5.48 11.09
N ILE A 4 -4.06 5.21 9.79
CA ILE A 4 -2.99 4.96 8.82
C ILE A 4 -2.73 6.26 8.08
N VAL A 5 -1.53 6.83 8.22
CA VAL A 5 -1.15 8.08 7.54
C VAL A 5 -0.52 7.77 6.18
N HIS A 6 -1.09 8.34 5.12
CA HIS A 6 -0.47 8.21 3.79
C HIS A 6 0.73 9.17 3.67
N VAL A 7 1.89 8.61 3.37
CA VAL A 7 3.18 9.34 3.28
C VAL A 7 3.81 9.26 1.88
N GLY A 8 3.07 8.77 0.88
CA GLY A 8 3.56 8.69 -0.50
C GLY A 8 3.69 10.08 -1.14
N HIS A 9 4.80 10.30 -1.84
CA HIS A 9 5.08 11.52 -2.59
C HIS A 9 5.98 11.18 -3.79
N GLU A 10 5.98 12.01 -4.83
CA GLU A 10 6.87 11.86 -5.99
C GLU A 10 8.35 11.99 -5.62
N ASP A 11 8.64 12.85 -4.63
CA ASP A 11 9.96 13.04 -4.04
C ASP A 11 10.11 12.14 -2.80
N GLN A 12 11.04 11.18 -2.86
CA GLN A 12 11.36 10.27 -1.77
C GLN A 12 11.73 11.00 -0.48
N SER A 13 12.42 12.14 -0.58
CA SER A 13 12.82 12.90 0.60
C SER A 13 11.62 13.46 1.37
N LYS A 14 10.59 13.88 0.65
CA LYS A 14 9.33 14.34 1.25
C LYS A 14 8.54 13.18 1.87
N SER A 15 8.48 12.03 1.20
CA SER A 15 7.92 10.81 1.80
C SER A 15 8.59 10.47 3.11
N ASN A 16 9.91 10.55 3.16
CA ASN A 16 10.70 10.27 4.36
C ASN A 16 10.39 11.25 5.50
N ILE A 17 10.30 12.55 5.20
CA ILE A 17 9.91 13.59 6.18
C ILE A 17 8.52 13.32 6.73
N MET A 18 7.55 13.01 5.86
CA MET A 18 6.18 12.69 6.28
C MET A 18 6.12 11.45 7.15
N ALA A 19 6.89 10.39 6.84
CA ALA A 19 6.95 9.18 7.63
C ALA A 19 7.50 9.45 9.05
N LEU A 20 8.58 10.21 9.16
CA LEU A 20 9.15 10.63 10.45
C LEU A 20 8.16 11.48 11.24
N HIS A 21 7.44 12.39 10.56
CA HIS A 21 6.41 13.20 11.21
C HIS A 21 5.24 12.34 11.72
N ALA A 22 4.73 11.41 10.88
CA ALA A 22 3.67 10.49 11.28
C ALA A 22 4.05 9.68 12.52
N ASN A 23 5.28 9.19 12.59
CA ASN A 23 5.81 8.49 13.77
C ASN A 23 5.83 9.41 15.00
N LYS A 24 6.28 10.65 14.84
CA LYS A 24 6.38 11.63 15.94
C LYS A 24 5.01 11.99 16.53
N ILE A 25 3.97 12.07 15.71
CA ILE A 25 2.61 12.44 16.16
C ILE A 25 1.79 11.23 16.62
N GLY A 26 2.36 10.01 16.63
CA GLY A 26 1.71 8.83 17.16
C GLY A 26 0.71 8.19 16.20
N ALA A 27 0.95 8.20 14.89
CA ALA A 27 0.18 7.41 13.95
C ALA A 27 0.27 5.90 14.28
N ASP A 28 -0.79 5.14 14.01
CA ASP A 28 -0.81 3.69 14.25
C ASP A 28 -0.09 2.91 13.15
N ALA A 29 -0.03 3.47 11.94
CA ALA A 29 0.66 2.91 10.78
C ALA A 29 0.91 3.99 9.73
N ILE A 30 1.73 3.67 8.73
CA ILE A 30 1.91 4.49 7.54
C ILE A 30 1.60 3.69 6.27
N ALA A 31 1.16 4.40 5.23
CA ALA A 31 0.99 3.83 3.90
C ALA A 31 1.73 4.68 2.87
N GLY A 32 2.33 4.03 1.87
CA GLY A 32 3.01 4.72 0.79
C GLY A 32 2.65 4.15 -0.58
N MET A 33 2.67 5.01 -1.58
CA MET A 33 2.67 4.66 -2.99
C MET A 33 3.96 5.18 -3.63
N VAL A 34 4.28 4.70 -4.83
CA VAL A 34 5.49 5.10 -5.53
C VAL A 34 5.16 5.80 -6.84
N PRO A 35 5.98 6.75 -7.28
CA PRO A 35 5.83 7.35 -8.60
C PRO A 35 6.21 6.35 -9.70
N SER A 36 5.40 6.29 -10.77
CA SER A 36 5.53 5.31 -11.86
C SER A 36 6.84 5.39 -12.63
N PHE A 37 7.43 6.58 -12.72
CA PHE A 37 8.62 6.82 -13.55
C PHE A 37 9.92 6.20 -13.00
N ASN A 38 9.95 5.87 -11.70
CA ASN A 38 11.15 5.35 -11.02
C ASN A 38 11.17 3.83 -10.83
N VAL A 39 10.05 3.15 -11.10
CA VAL A 39 9.88 1.74 -10.77
C VAL A 39 9.50 0.94 -12.02
N LYS A 40 10.35 -0.05 -12.37
CA LYS A 40 10.14 -0.91 -13.55
C LYS A 40 10.04 -2.40 -13.20
N SER A 41 10.16 -2.76 -11.93
CA SER A 41 10.10 -4.14 -11.46
C SER A 41 9.65 -4.20 -10.02
N VAL A 42 9.19 -5.39 -9.60
CA VAL A 42 8.78 -5.64 -8.20
C VAL A 42 9.97 -5.46 -7.23
N HIS A 43 11.18 -5.81 -7.64
CA HIS A 43 12.38 -5.60 -6.83
C HIS A 43 12.68 -4.11 -6.63
N ALA A 44 12.61 -3.31 -7.70
CA ALA A 44 12.80 -1.86 -7.62
C ALA A 44 11.70 -1.22 -6.73
N LEU A 45 10.45 -1.73 -6.82
CA LEU A 45 9.37 -1.32 -5.94
C LEU A 45 9.69 -1.62 -4.47
N ALA A 46 10.10 -2.85 -4.17
CA ALA A 46 10.46 -3.25 -2.81
C ALA A 46 11.62 -2.41 -2.25
N ASP A 47 12.65 -2.14 -3.05
CA ASP A 47 13.78 -1.31 -2.65
C ASP A 47 13.36 0.13 -2.36
N TYR A 48 12.47 0.70 -3.18
CA TYR A 48 11.96 2.06 -3.00
C TYR A 48 11.18 2.19 -1.69
N ILE A 49 10.19 1.33 -1.44
CA ILE A 49 9.37 1.41 -0.23
C ILE A 49 10.14 1.06 1.03
N ARG A 50 11.17 0.19 0.93
CA ARG A 50 12.05 -0.18 2.04
C ARG A 50 12.78 1.02 2.63
N ILE A 51 13.14 2.02 1.82
CA ILE A 51 13.82 3.24 2.29
C ILE A 51 12.93 3.95 3.33
N THR A 52 11.67 4.21 2.99
CA THR A 52 10.74 4.90 3.90
C THR A 52 10.34 4.02 5.09
N ALA A 53 10.07 2.73 4.86
CA ALA A 53 9.69 1.79 5.92
C ALA A 53 10.77 1.66 7.01
N ASN A 54 12.04 1.59 6.62
CA ASN A 54 13.15 1.44 7.55
C ASN A 54 13.43 2.69 8.39
N LEU A 55 12.96 3.87 7.99
CA LEU A 55 13.10 5.09 8.80
C LEU A 55 12.23 5.06 10.07
N VAL A 56 11.14 4.30 10.04
CA VAL A 56 10.17 4.19 11.13
C VAL A 56 9.85 2.72 11.42
N PRO A 57 10.83 1.93 11.85
CA PRO A 57 10.72 0.47 11.93
C PRO A 57 9.69 -0.02 12.95
N THR A 58 9.24 0.85 13.84
CA THR A 58 8.21 0.56 14.85
C THR A 58 6.79 0.75 14.33
N LEU A 59 6.60 1.46 13.20
CA LEU A 59 5.30 1.64 12.57
C LEU A 59 5.06 0.57 11.51
N PRO A 60 3.90 -0.11 11.51
CA PRO A 60 3.47 -0.94 10.39
C PRO A 60 3.45 -0.14 9.08
N PHE A 61 4.01 -0.71 8.02
CA PHE A 61 4.05 -0.11 6.69
C PHE A 61 3.11 -0.86 5.74
N TYR A 62 2.23 -0.12 5.05
CA TYR A 62 1.34 -0.63 4.00
C TYR A 62 1.74 -0.05 2.65
N TYR A 63 1.76 -0.90 1.61
CA TYR A 63 1.90 -0.42 0.24
C TYR A 63 0.52 -0.13 -0.36
N TYR A 64 0.36 1.04 -0.98
CA TYR A 64 -0.86 1.39 -1.70
C TYR A 64 -0.72 1.04 -3.18
N HIS A 65 -1.32 -0.08 -3.58
CA HIS A 65 -1.36 -0.55 -4.96
C HIS A 65 -2.57 0.05 -5.69
N ILE A 66 -2.31 0.95 -6.64
CA ILE A 66 -3.33 1.65 -7.44
C ILE A 66 -2.83 1.84 -8.88
N PRO A 67 -2.83 0.77 -9.73
CA PRO A 67 -2.29 0.82 -11.09
C PRO A 67 -2.94 1.85 -12.01
N SER A 68 -4.21 2.18 -11.80
CA SER A 68 -4.91 3.23 -12.56
C SER A 68 -4.23 4.60 -12.44
N GLU A 69 -3.62 4.89 -11.30
CA GLU A 69 -2.94 6.16 -11.03
C GLU A 69 -1.43 6.09 -11.30
N THR A 70 -0.83 4.97 -10.90
CA THR A 70 0.62 4.80 -10.96
C THR A 70 1.12 4.20 -12.27
N ASN A 71 0.23 3.63 -13.09
CA ASN A 71 0.57 2.84 -14.28
C ASN A 71 1.54 1.67 -14.00
N LEU A 72 1.54 1.15 -12.76
CA LEU A 72 2.38 0.04 -12.31
C LEU A 72 1.54 -1.22 -12.12
N PHE A 73 1.45 -2.03 -13.19
CA PHE A 73 0.76 -3.32 -13.21
C PHE A 73 1.72 -4.45 -12.80
N LEU A 74 2.15 -4.44 -11.55
CA LEU A 74 3.07 -5.43 -11.00
C LEU A 74 2.32 -6.44 -10.10
N PRO A 75 2.69 -7.72 -10.12
CA PRO A 75 2.06 -8.73 -9.26
C PRO A 75 2.40 -8.50 -7.79
N MET A 76 1.39 -8.24 -6.98
CA MET A 76 1.57 -7.92 -5.56
C MET A 76 1.96 -9.13 -4.72
N ILE A 77 1.61 -10.34 -5.16
CA ILE A 77 2.11 -11.56 -4.52
C ILE A 77 3.65 -11.64 -4.52
N GLU A 78 4.31 -11.17 -5.59
CA GLU A 78 5.77 -11.13 -5.63
C GLU A 78 6.33 -10.06 -4.71
N LEU A 79 5.64 -8.92 -4.58
CA LEU A 79 6.00 -7.88 -3.61
C LEU A 79 5.95 -8.42 -2.17
N LEU A 80 4.92 -9.17 -1.81
CA LEU A 80 4.81 -9.81 -0.49
C LEU A 80 5.96 -10.77 -0.22
N LYS A 81 6.33 -11.62 -1.20
CA LYS A 81 7.45 -12.56 -1.08
C LYS A 81 8.80 -11.87 -0.84
N ILE A 82 9.03 -10.73 -1.49
CA ILE A 82 10.25 -9.94 -1.32
C ILE A 82 10.21 -9.20 0.02
N SER A 83 9.10 -8.51 0.29
CA SER A 83 8.95 -7.67 1.49
C SER A 83 9.03 -8.48 2.78
N GLN A 84 8.52 -9.71 2.78
CA GLN A 84 8.65 -10.63 3.91
C GLN A 84 10.10 -10.82 4.38
N LYS A 85 11.04 -10.78 3.44
CA LYS A 85 12.47 -11.00 3.70
C LYS A 85 13.26 -9.72 3.94
N THR A 86 12.77 -8.59 3.44
CA THR A 86 13.56 -7.35 3.32
C THR A 86 13.00 -6.16 4.08
N ILE A 87 11.73 -6.21 4.49
CA ILE A 87 11.05 -5.09 5.16
C ILE A 87 10.35 -5.62 6.42
N PRO A 88 11.03 -5.61 7.58
CA PRO A 88 10.54 -6.24 8.81
C PRO A 88 9.17 -5.73 9.30
N ASN A 89 8.88 -4.44 9.08
CA ASN A 89 7.63 -3.79 9.47
C ASN A 89 6.58 -3.74 8.35
N PHE A 90 6.76 -4.50 7.25
CA PHE A 90 5.74 -4.60 6.21
C PHE A 90 4.50 -5.31 6.74
N ALA A 91 3.37 -4.62 6.75
CA ALA A 91 2.12 -5.11 7.35
C ALA A 91 1.08 -5.56 6.32
N GLY A 92 1.12 -5.02 5.09
CA GLY A 92 0.13 -5.40 4.09
C GLY A 92 0.04 -4.46 2.90
N ILE A 93 -1.08 -4.59 2.18
CA ILE A 93 -1.33 -3.84 0.94
C ILE A 93 -2.76 -3.28 0.95
N LYS A 94 -2.91 -2.00 0.63
CA LYS A 94 -4.18 -1.47 0.15
C LYS A 94 -4.26 -1.76 -1.35
N TYR A 95 -5.12 -2.69 -1.73
CA TYR A 95 -5.22 -3.24 -3.09
C TYR A 95 -6.38 -2.60 -3.85
N THR A 96 -6.06 -1.64 -4.73
CA THR A 96 -7.03 -0.90 -5.55
C THR A 96 -6.82 -1.27 -7.02
N HIS A 97 -7.06 -2.54 -7.34
CA HIS A 97 -6.95 -3.11 -8.68
C HIS A 97 -7.99 -4.21 -8.88
N ASP A 98 -8.34 -4.51 -10.14
CA ASP A 98 -9.36 -5.50 -10.52
C ASP A 98 -8.79 -6.92 -10.76
N ASP A 99 -7.51 -7.14 -10.58
CA ASP A 99 -6.92 -8.49 -10.60
C ASP A 99 -7.27 -9.25 -9.32
N ILE A 100 -8.46 -9.87 -9.35
CA ILE A 100 -8.98 -10.68 -8.22
C ILE A 100 -8.11 -11.92 -7.97
N THR A 101 -7.42 -12.44 -9.00
CA THR A 101 -6.53 -13.61 -8.86
C THR A 101 -5.31 -13.24 -8.00
N ASP A 102 -4.61 -12.15 -8.33
CA ASP A 102 -3.48 -11.70 -7.53
C ASP A 102 -3.90 -11.26 -6.12
N PHE A 103 -5.06 -10.60 -5.99
CA PHE A 103 -5.64 -10.27 -4.68
C PHE A 103 -5.82 -11.50 -3.80
N LYS A 104 -6.42 -12.58 -4.34
CA LYS A 104 -6.63 -13.84 -3.62
C LYS A 104 -5.31 -14.47 -3.18
N LEU A 105 -4.32 -14.53 -4.08
CA LEU A 105 -2.99 -15.04 -3.77
C LEU A 105 -2.32 -14.24 -2.64
N CYS A 106 -2.43 -12.91 -2.68
CA CYS A 106 -1.91 -12.04 -1.63
C CYS A 106 -2.56 -12.32 -0.28
N LYS A 107 -3.88 -12.51 -0.28
CA LYS A 107 -4.65 -12.75 0.95
C LYS A 107 -4.32 -14.08 1.60
N GLU A 108 -4.10 -15.13 0.80
CA GLU A 108 -3.77 -16.48 1.28
C GLU A 108 -2.28 -16.63 1.64
N PHE A 109 -1.44 -15.67 1.23
CA PHE A 109 0.00 -15.74 1.45
C PHE A 109 0.36 -15.78 2.94
N CYS A 110 1.23 -16.73 3.32
CA CYS A 110 1.66 -16.96 4.71
C CYS A 110 0.49 -17.09 5.69
N ASP A 111 -0.52 -17.89 5.33
CA ASP A 111 -1.70 -18.15 6.15
C ASP A 111 -2.46 -16.87 6.57
N GLY A 112 -2.46 -15.88 5.68
CA GLY A 112 -3.12 -14.60 5.92
C GLY A 112 -2.43 -13.68 6.92
N LYS A 113 -1.12 -13.82 7.08
CA LYS A 113 -0.30 -12.97 7.96
C LYS A 113 -0.39 -11.49 7.62
N TYR A 114 -0.54 -11.15 6.34
CA TYR A 114 -0.56 -9.77 5.85
C TYR A 114 -2.00 -9.27 5.69
N GLU A 115 -2.24 -8.03 6.08
CA GLU A 115 -3.53 -7.39 5.88
C GLU A 115 -3.64 -6.89 4.44
N ILE A 116 -4.62 -7.40 3.70
CA ILE A 116 -4.90 -6.98 2.33
C ILE A 116 -6.26 -6.29 2.32
N PHE A 117 -6.23 -4.96 2.23
CA PHE A 117 -7.45 -4.13 2.16
C PHE A 117 -7.87 -4.00 0.70
N PHE A 118 -9.11 -4.36 0.40
CA PHE A 118 -9.66 -4.15 -0.93
C PHE A 118 -10.15 -2.69 -1.06
N GLY A 119 -9.82 -2.03 -2.16
CA GLY A 119 -10.07 -0.60 -2.34
C GLY A 119 -10.90 -0.24 -3.58
N ARG A 120 -11.65 -1.19 -4.17
CA ARG A 120 -12.52 -0.93 -5.32
C ARG A 120 -13.97 -1.23 -5.01
N ASP A 121 -14.79 -0.18 -4.98
CA ASP A 121 -16.22 -0.29 -4.70
C ASP A 121 -16.97 -1.05 -5.81
N GLU A 122 -16.54 -0.90 -7.07
CA GLU A 122 -17.17 -1.56 -8.22
C GLU A 122 -17.06 -3.09 -8.18
N SER A 123 -16.04 -3.62 -7.52
CA SER A 123 -15.79 -5.06 -7.39
C SER A 123 -15.99 -5.57 -5.96
N LEU A 124 -16.68 -4.79 -5.12
CA LEU A 124 -16.94 -5.08 -3.71
C LEU A 124 -17.58 -6.47 -3.50
N ILE A 125 -18.62 -6.78 -4.27
CA ILE A 125 -19.36 -8.06 -4.14
C ILE A 125 -18.44 -9.26 -4.45
N ASP A 126 -17.57 -9.13 -5.43
CA ASP A 126 -16.66 -10.21 -5.80
C ASP A 126 -15.53 -10.37 -4.79
N SER A 127 -15.05 -9.27 -4.21
CA SER A 127 -14.08 -9.32 -3.12
C SER A 127 -14.64 -9.97 -1.85
N LEU A 128 -15.89 -9.70 -1.52
CA LEU A 128 -16.59 -10.32 -0.38
C LEU A 128 -16.77 -11.84 -0.57
N LYS A 129 -17.11 -12.29 -1.78
CA LYS A 129 -17.24 -13.73 -2.08
C LYS A 129 -15.94 -14.51 -1.84
N ILE A 130 -14.80 -13.88 -2.07
CA ILE A 130 -13.47 -14.48 -1.80
C ILE A 130 -12.95 -14.14 -0.40
N GLY A 131 -13.83 -13.56 0.45
CA GLY A 131 -13.60 -13.36 1.88
C GLY A 131 -12.76 -12.13 2.22
N ALA A 132 -12.82 -11.04 1.47
CA ALA A 132 -12.30 -9.76 1.92
C ALA A 132 -12.98 -9.40 3.25
N LYS A 133 -12.17 -9.11 4.28
CA LYS A 133 -12.68 -8.84 5.64
C LYS A 133 -12.73 -7.35 5.96
N THR A 134 -12.00 -6.55 5.22
CA THR A 134 -11.83 -5.11 5.46
C THR A 134 -11.72 -4.40 4.13
N GLU A 135 -12.49 -3.35 3.99
CA GLU A 135 -12.53 -2.52 2.81
C GLU A 135 -12.25 -1.07 3.18
N THR A 136 -11.51 -0.41 2.32
CA THR A 136 -11.36 1.04 2.38
C THR A 136 -12.10 1.61 1.19
N THR A 137 -13.33 2.05 1.40
CA THR A 137 -14.12 2.73 0.36
C THR A 137 -13.49 4.08 0.03
N GLN A 138 -13.28 4.35 -1.27
CA GLN A 138 -13.09 5.71 -1.76
C GLN A 138 -14.37 6.15 -2.43
N PRO A 139 -14.92 7.32 -2.10
CA PRO A 139 -16.08 7.86 -2.84
C PRO A 139 -15.71 8.01 -4.33
N LEU A 140 -16.54 7.48 -5.20
CA LEU A 140 -16.37 7.46 -6.66
C LEU A 140 -16.25 8.85 -7.33
N THR A 141 -16.40 9.95 -6.59
CA THR A 141 -16.61 11.29 -7.17
C THR A 141 -15.69 12.39 -6.66
N THR A 142 -14.80 12.13 -5.74
CA THR A 142 -13.85 13.15 -5.25
C THR A 142 -12.41 12.70 -5.48
N PRO A 143 -11.60 13.49 -6.20
CA PRO A 143 -10.16 13.25 -6.22
C PRO A 143 -9.64 13.28 -4.77
N PRO A 144 -8.71 12.41 -4.41
CA PRO A 144 -8.18 12.37 -3.06
C PRO A 144 -7.62 13.75 -2.68
N ALA A 145 -7.85 14.18 -1.45
CA ALA A 145 -7.52 15.53 -0.97
C ALA A 145 -6.06 15.96 -1.21
N TRP A 146 -5.15 15.01 -1.41
CA TRP A 146 -3.76 15.27 -1.75
C TRP A 146 -3.53 15.71 -3.21
N SER A 147 -4.48 15.44 -4.14
CA SER A 147 -4.37 15.87 -5.54
C SER A 147 -4.63 17.37 -5.76
N THR A 148 -5.11 18.05 -4.74
CA THR A 148 -5.46 19.49 -4.77
C THR A 148 -4.59 20.35 -3.86
N MET A 149 -3.56 19.77 -3.22
CA MET A 149 -2.61 20.55 -2.42
C MET A 149 -1.53 21.15 -3.33
N PRO A 150 -1.26 22.47 -3.21
CA PRO A 150 -0.24 23.15 -3.98
C PRO A 150 1.18 22.66 -3.68
#